data_11d8b1fe7c99a325fbff21f8be6b7b2b
#
_entry.id   11d8b1fe7c99a325fbff21f8be6b7b2b
#
_cell.length_a   1.000
_cell.length_b   1.000
_cell.length_c   1.000
_cell.angle_alpha   90.00
_cell.angle_beta   90.00
_cell.angle_gamma   90.00
#
_symmetry.space_group_name_H-M   'P 1'
#
loop_
_entity.id
_entity.type
_entity.pdbx_description
1 polymer ?
#
loop_
_entity_poly.entity_id
_entity_poly.type
_entity_poly.pdbx_seq_one_letter_code
_entity_poly.pdbx_strand_id
1 'polypeptide(L)'
;MQNIPVIDLQAFRDGGLPAIDQEALVEACEDHGFFLLTNHGCDTQISKVFEAAAEFFAMPREQKTAVYRDAENPLGYYDRELTKQRRDQKEVFDFKAGGHISRNPLRHTRWPDQPEIFRPALTDFFTAFTDLSESTMRMVLAGLGLPESAVEATMGQGFGPAHTSAARLNYYPAKDPVPAQERESVTPLGDMALH
;
A
#
# COMPACT_ATOMS: atom_id res chain seq x y z
N MET A 1 -23.80 -17.16 -9.06
CA MET A 1 -22.61 -16.44 -8.56
C MET A 1 -23.04 -15.03 -8.32
N GLN A 2 -22.93 -14.54 -7.09
CA GLN A 2 -23.13 -13.12 -6.82
C GLN A 2 -22.02 -12.35 -7.54
N ASN A 3 -22.39 -11.34 -8.32
CA ASN A 3 -21.40 -10.49 -8.98
C ASN A 3 -20.77 -9.57 -7.92
N ILE A 4 -19.46 -9.39 -8.00
CA ILE A 4 -18.76 -8.41 -7.15
C ILE A 4 -19.33 -7.02 -7.47
N PRO A 5 -19.78 -6.27 -6.46
CA PRO A 5 -20.29 -4.91 -6.66
C PRO A 5 -19.22 -3.99 -7.27
N VAL A 6 -19.63 -3.10 -8.15
CA VAL A 6 -18.78 -2.12 -8.85
C VAL A 6 -19.30 -0.73 -8.53
N ILE A 7 -18.45 0.11 -7.96
CA ILE A 7 -18.78 1.47 -7.52
C ILE A 7 -18.00 2.49 -8.35
N ASP A 8 -18.68 3.49 -8.87
CA ASP A 8 -18.06 4.59 -9.62
C ASP A 8 -17.61 5.69 -8.65
N LEU A 9 -16.28 5.79 -8.43
CA LEU A 9 -15.74 6.79 -7.53
C LEU A 9 -15.86 8.22 -8.07
N GLN A 10 -15.79 8.40 -9.40
CA GLN A 10 -15.90 9.73 -9.98
C GLN A 10 -17.30 10.30 -9.79
N ALA A 11 -18.34 9.46 -9.89
CA ALA A 11 -19.71 9.88 -9.61
C ALA A 11 -19.85 10.41 -8.17
N PHE A 12 -19.21 9.77 -7.19
CA PHE A 12 -19.17 10.28 -5.82
C PHE A 12 -18.43 11.62 -5.69
N ARG A 13 -17.31 11.77 -6.37
CA ARG A 13 -16.51 13.02 -6.34
C ARG A 13 -17.28 14.19 -6.94
N ASP A 14 -18.05 13.96 -7.99
CA ASP A 14 -18.79 14.99 -8.71
C ASP A 14 -20.12 15.35 -8.06
N GLY A 15 -20.83 14.38 -7.51
CA GLY A 15 -22.20 14.57 -7.02
C GLY A 15 -22.49 14.01 -5.64
N GLY A 16 -21.51 13.45 -4.96
CA GLY A 16 -21.68 12.82 -3.65
C GLY A 16 -22.50 11.52 -3.70
N LEU A 17 -23.01 11.07 -2.55
CA LEU A 17 -23.80 9.84 -2.42
C LEU A 17 -25.05 9.78 -3.32
N PRO A 18 -25.80 10.88 -3.55
CA PRO A 18 -26.93 10.82 -4.45
C PRO A 18 -26.60 10.44 -5.89
N ALA A 19 -25.34 10.57 -6.30
CA ALA A 19 -24.88 10.24 -7.65
C ALA A 19 -24.37 8.78 -7.78
N ILE A 20 -24.37 8.02 -6.69
CA ILE A 20 -23.97 6.60 -6.68
C ILE A 20 -25.16 5.73 -6.25
N ASP A 21 -25.08 4.44 -6.56
CA ASP A 21 -25.99 3.44 -6.03
C ASP A 21 -25.62 3.15 -4.56
N GLN A 22 -26.31 3.83 -3.64
CA GLN A 22 -26.05 3.70 -2.20
C GLN A 22 -26.43 2.31 -1.69
N GLU A 23 -27.48 1.69 -2.22
CA GLU A 23 -27.88 0.33 -1.84
C GLU A 23 -26.80 -0.67 -2.22
N ALA A 24 -26.25 -0.58 -3.44
CA ALA A 24 -25.14 -1.41 -3.88
C ALA A 24 -23.85 -1.19 -3.04
N LEU A 25 -23.59 0.04 -2.59
CA LEU A 25 -22.44 0.32 -1.71
C LEU A 25 -22.63 -0.34 -0.33
N VAL A 26 -23.82 -0.23 0.27
CA VAL A 26 -24.12 -0.85 1.56
C VAL A 26 -24.05 -2.37 1.46
N GLU A 27 -24.68 -2.97 0.45
CA GLU A 27 -24.60 -4.41 0.15
C GLU A 27 -23.15 -4.86 -0.01
N ALA A 28 -22.34 -4.08 -0.74
CA ALA A 28 -20.93 -4.37 -0.91
C ALA A 28 -20.15 -4.43 0.42
N CYS A 29 -20.44 -3.52 1.34
CA CYS A 29 -19.77 -3.47 2.65
C CYS A 29 -20.26 -4.57 3.58
N GLU A 30 -21.57 -4.84 3.63
CA GLU A 30 -22.18 -5.75 4.61
C GLU A 30 -22.12 -7.21 4.17
N ASP A 31 -22.41 -7.50 2.90
CA ASP A 31 -22.55 -8.87 2.40
C ASP A 31 -21.25 -9.42 1.79
N HIS A 32 -20.47 -8.56 1.10
CA HIS A 32 -19.24 -8.96 0.41
C HIS A 32 -17.98 -8.63 1.20
N GLY A 33 -17.95 -7.51 1.93
CA GLY A 33 -16.76 -6.99 2.60
C GLY A 33 -15.73 -6.37 1.64
N PHE A 34 -16.03 -6.27 0.34
CA PHE A 34 -15.17 -5.65 -0.69
C PHE A 34 -15.99 -5.29 -1.93
N PHE A 35 -15.45 -4.41 -2.75
CA PHE A 35 -16.01 -3.98 -4.03
C PHE A 35 -14.92 -3.57 -5.02
N LEU A 36 -15.28 -3.40 -6.27
CA LEU A 36 -14.41 -2.84 -7.29
C LEU A 36 -14.72 -1.35 -7.46
N LEU A 37 -13.66 -0.55 -7.57
CA LEU A 37 -13.78 0.86 -7.93
C LEU A 37 -13.51 1.06 -9.42
N THR A 38 -14.36 1.85 -10.08
CA THR A 38 -14.13 2.35 -11.44
C THR A 38 -13.94 3.86 -11.42
N ASN A 39 -13.38 4.39 -12.50
CA ASN A 39 -13.15 5.83 -12.68
C ASN A 39 -12.36 6.46 -11.52
N HIS A 40 -11.42 5.69 -10.93
CA HIS A 40 -10.59 6.13 -9.81
C HIS A 40 -9.46 7.08 -10.22
N GLY A 41 -9.10 7.14 -11.52
CA GLY A 41 -8.11 8.08 -12.06
C GLY A 41 -6.64 7.73 -11.79
N CYS A 42 -6.33 6.52 -11.29
CA CYS A 42 -4.96 6.13 -10.89
C CYS A 42 -4.28 5.16 -11.85
N ASP A 43 -4.83 4.90 -13.05
CA ASP A 43 -4.32 3.89 -13.99
C ASP A 43 -2.87 4.14 -14.42
N THR A 44 -2.52 5.41 -14.64
CA THR A 44 -1.16 5.79 -15.01
C THR A 44 -0.18 5.50 -13.88
N GLN A 45 -0.52 5.81 -12.63
CA GLN A 45 0.32 5.55 -11.46
C GLN A 45 0.47 4.05 -11.22
N ILE A 46 -0.60 3.29 -11.39
CA ILE A 46 -0.57 1.82 -11.30
C ILE A 46 0.40 1.25 -12.34
N SER A 47 0.27 1.65 -13.61
CA SER A 47 1.17 1.15 -14.67
C SER A 47 2.63 1.46 -14.37
N LYS A 48 2.93 2.72 -13.99
CA LYS A 48 4.31 3.15 -13.67
C LYS A 48 4.89 2.42 -12.47
N VAL A 49 4.11 2.18 -11.41
CA VAL A 49 4.62 1.47 -10.22
C VAL A 49 4.93 0.02 -10.53
N PHE A 50 4.12 -0.66 -11.37
CA PHE A 50 4.41 -2.03 -11.80
C PHE A 50 5.66 -2.11 -12.68
N GLU A 51 5.86 -1.15 -13.60
CA GLU A 51 7.07 -1.05 -14.41
C GLU A 51 8.31 -0.87 -13.53
N ALA A 52 8.30 0.14 -12.66
CA ALA A 52 9.40 0.41 -11.74
C ALA A 52 9.68 -0.76 -10.79
N ALA A 53 8.64 -1.43 -10.29
CA ALA A 53 8.77 -2.62 -9.45
C ALA A 53 9.42 -3.78 -10.21
N ALA A 54 9.02 -4.02 -11.46
CA ALA A 54 9.61 -5.06 -12.29
C ALA A 54 11.12 -4.82 -12.50
N GLU A 55 11.53 -3.59 -12.79
CA GLU A 55 12.96 -3.24 -12.93
C GLU A 55 13.72 -3.44 -11.62
N PHE A 56 13.19 -2.94 -10.50
CA PHE A 56 13.85 -3.07 -9.19
C PHE A 56 14.01 -4.52 -8.77
N PHE A 57 12.95 -5.34 -8.83
CA PHE A 57 13.03 -6.72 -8.40
C PHE A 57 13.87 -7.61 -9.34
N ALA A 58 14.05 -7.22 -10.60
CA ALA A 58 14.98 -7.89 -11.54
C ALA A 58 16.45 -7.61 -11.25
N MET A 59 16.79 -6.61 -10.42
CA MET A 59 18.17 -6.30 -10.07
C MET A 59 18.84 -7.44 -9.28
N PRO A 60 20.18 -7.55 -9.35
CA PRO A 60 20.93 -8.45 -8.48
C PRO A 60 20.62 -8.22 -7.00
N ARG A 61 20.53 -9.32 -6.24
CA ARG A 61 20.19 -9.27 -4.81
C ARG A 61 21.11 -8.31 -4.01
N GLU A 62 22.39 -8.30 -4.32
CA GLU A 62 23.40 -7.45 -3.66
C GLU A 62 23.05 -5.96 -3.77
N GLN A 63 22.50 -5.54 -4.89
CA GLN A 63 22.07 -4.14 -5.09
C GLN A 63 20.79 -3.84 -4.31
N LYS A 64 19.84 -4.77 -4.26
CA LYS A 64 18.61 -4.62 -3.49
C LYS A 64 18.88 -4.59 -1.98
N THR A 65 19.82 -5.39 -1.50
CA THR A 65 20.20 -5.43 -0.08
C THR A 65 20.91 -4.18 0.42
N ALA A 66 21.39 -3.29 -0.46
CA ALA A 66 21.91 -1.98 -0.06
C ALA A 66 20.85 -1.10 0.66
N VAL A 67 19.58 -1.34 0.39
CA VAL A 67 18.45 -0.66 1.02
C VAL A 67 17.63 -1.58 1.94
N TYR A 68 18.30 -2.56 2.53
CA TYR A 68 17.68 -3.56 3.40
C TYR A 68 17.10 -2.93 4.67
N ARG A 69 15.88 -3.31 5.04
CA ARG A 69 15.27 -2.89 6.30
C ARG A 69 15.91 -3.62 7.50
N ASP A 70 15.83 -3.02 8.67
CA ASP A 70 16.34 -3.58 9.92
C ASP A 70 15.40 -3.29 11.10
N ALA A 71 15.84 -3.64 12.32
CA ALA A 71 15.06 -3.46 13.55
C ALA A 71 14.74 -1.98 13.86
N GLU A 72 15.61 -1.06 13.46
CA GLU A 72 15.44 0.37 13.71
C GLU A 72 14.58 1.05 12.65
N ASN A 73 14.70 0.58 11.40
CA ASN A 73 13.95 1.11 10.26
C ASN A 73 13.26 0.00 9.46
N PRO A 74 11.93 -0.15 9.61
CA PRO A 74 11.16 -1.18 8.92
C PRO A 74 10.88 -0.86 7.45
N LEU A 75 11.40 0.25 6.91
CA LEU A 75 11.16 0.67 5.53
C LEU A 75 12.36 0.33 4.65
N GLY A 76 12.08 -0.22 3.46
CA GLY A 76 13.09 -0.65 2.51
C GLY A 76 12.83 -2.07 2.01
N TYR A 77 13.85 -2.68 1.41
CA TYR A 77 13.80 -4.02 0.86
C TYR A 77 13.92 -5.10 1.94
N TYR A 78 13.24 -6.25 1.73
CA TYR A 78 13.38 -7.42 2.59
C TYR A 78 12.99 -8.70 1.84
N ASP A 79 13.75 -9.78 2.05
CA ASP A 79 13.56 -11.08 1.40
C ASP A 79 13.48 -12.26 2.37
N ARG A 80 13.19 -11.97 3.66
CA ARG A 80 13.12 -12.97 4.74
C ARG A 80 11.83 -12.86 5.55
N GLU A 81 10.74 -12.47 4.92
CA GLU A 81 9.42 -12.48 5.56
C GLU A 81 9.07 -13.88 6.05
N LEU A 82 8.43 -13.94 7.20
CA LEU A 82 7.96 -15.19 7.79
C LEU A 82 6.45 -15.34 7.61
N THR A 83 6.03 -16.50 7.14
CA THR A 83 4.63 -16.93 7.20
C THR A 83 4.57 -18.17 8.06
N LYS A 84 3.81 -18.12 9.17
CA LYS A 84 3.71 -19.23 10.15
C LYS A 84 5.08 -19.77 10.60
N GLN A 85 5.98 -18.86 10.96
CA GLN A 85 7.36 -19.14 11.39
C GLN A 85 8.26 -19.83 10.33
N ARG A 86 7.84 -19.84 9.08
CA ARG A 86 8.65 -20.30 7.95
C ARG A 86 8.92 -19.14 7.02
N ARG A 87 10.12 -19.10 6.45
CA ARG A 87 10.46 -18.11 5.44
C ARG A 87 9.51 -18.24 4.25
N ASP A 88 8.93 -17.13 3.86
CA ASP A 88 8.13 -17.00 2.65
C ASP A 88 9.02 -16.68 1.45
N GLN A 89 8.77 -17.33 0.32
CA GLN A 89 9.51 -17.09 -0.92
C GLN A 89 8.96 -15.84 -1.60
N LYS A 90 9.11 -14.70 -0.95
CA LYS A 90 8.77 -13.39 -1.51
C LYS A 90 9.84 -12.36 -1.19
N GLU A 91 9.87 -11.35 -2.01
CA GLU A 91 10.62 -10.12 -1.78
C GLU A 91 9.62 -8.99 -1.53
N VAL A 92 9.92 -8.09 -0.63
CA VAL A 92 9.05 -6.95 -0.35
C VAL A 92 9.85 -5.65 -0.38
N PHE A 93 9.16 -4.56 -0.66
CA PHE A 93 9.69 -3.22 -0.46
C PHE A 93 8.63 -2.38 0.26
N ASP A 94 8.94 -2.01 1.50
CA ASP A 94 8.08 -1.17 2.34
C ASP A 94 8.49 0.29 2.23
N PHE A 95 7.52 1.18 1.99
CA PHE A 95 7.83 2.59 1.79
C PHE A 95 6.73 3.54 2.28
N LYS A 96 7.16 4.76 2.54
CA LYS A 96 6.34 5.94 2.71
C LYS A 96 6.88 7.03 1.80
N ALA A 97 5.99 7.86 1.28
CA ALA A 97 6.37 8.97 0.42
C ALA A 97 5.46 10.18 0.68
N GLY A 98 5.76 11.31 0.03
CA GLY A 98 5.04 12.55 0.24
C GLY A 98 5.47 13.27 1.52
N GLY A 99 4.64 14.18 2.03
CA GLY A 99 4.91 14.99 3.22
C GLY A 99 4.86 14.25 4.55
N HIS A 100 4.66 12.94 4.52
CA HIS A 100 4.51 12.10 5.71
C HIS A 100 5.87 11.62 6.23
N ILE A 101 6.63 12.58 6.69
CA ILE A 101 7.93 12.33 7.32
C ILE A 101 7.66 11.81 8.74
N SER A 102 8.09 10.59 9.02
CA SER A 102 8.11 10.09 10.40
C SER A 102 8.81 11.08 11.31
N ARG A 103 8.24 11.34 12.49
CA ARG A 103 8.93 12.13 13.53
C ARG A 103 10.24 11.49 13.98
N ASN A 104 10.39 10.19 13.76
CA ASN A 104 11.65 9.48 13.95
C ASN A 104 12.46 9.53 12.64
N PRO A 105 13.59 10.26 12.61
CA PRO A 105 14.42 10.37 11.41
C PRO A 105 15.00 9.03 10.94
N LEU A 106 15.04 8.01 11.80
CA LEU A 106 15.50 6.66 11.43
C LEU A 106 14.43 5.85 10.67
N ARG A 107 13.20 6.35 10.58
CA ARG A 107 12.10 5.65 9.89
C ARG A 107 11.74 6.31 8.57
N HIS A 108 12.75 6.59 7.77
CA HIS A 108 12.58 7.05 6.39
C HIS A 108 12.76 5.90 5.40
N THR A 109 12.02 5.95 4.29
CA THR A 109 12.21 4.98 3.21
C THR A 109 13.66 5.02 2.74
N ARG A 110 14.31 3.87 2.74
CA ARG A 110 15.63 3.69 2.15
C ARG A 110 15.44 3.49 0.65
N TRP A 111 15.62 4.58 -0.10
CA TRP A 111 15.46 4.54 -1.54
C TRP A 111 16.72 4.00 -2.21
N PRO A 112 16.60 3.09 -3.20
CA PRO A 112 17.72 2.70 -4.02
C PRO A 112 18.09 3.84 -5.00
N ASP A 113 19.36 3.91 -5.39
CA ASP A 113 19.81 4.85 -6.42
C ASP A 113 19.36 4.40 -7.82
N GLN A 114 19.15 3.11 -8.02
CA GLN A 114 18.69 2.50 -9.26
C GLN A 114 17.52 1.53 -9.00
N PRO A 115 16.59 1.37 -9.93
CA PRO A 115 16.46 2.15 -11.17
C PRO A 115 15.97 3.59 -10.90
N GLU A 116 16.38 4.55 -11.72
CA GLU A 116 16.05 5.98 -11.52
C GLU A 116 14.54 6.24 -11.45
N ILE A 117 13.74 5.45 -12.17
CA ILE A 117 12.28 5.59 -12.20
C ILE A 117 11.62 5.12 -10.90
N PHE A 118 12.29 4.33 -10.05
CA PHE A 118 11.67 3.66 -8.90
C PHE A 118 11.10 4.64 -7.88
N ARG A 119 11.94 5.52 -7.36
CA ARG A 119 11.51 6.48 -6.35
C ARG A 119 10.43 7.45 -6.85
N PRO A 120 10.54 8.07 -8.05
CA PRO A 120 9.48 8.92 -8.58
C PRO A 120 8.15 8.17 -8.76
N ALA A 121 8.15 6.99 -9.38
CA ALA A 121 6.94 6.21 -9.62
C ALA A 121 6.23 5.83 -8.31
N LEU A 122 6.98 5.37 -7.30
CA LEU A 122 6.41 5.00 -6.01
C LEU A 122 5.90 6.21 -5.22
N THR A 123 6.57 7.37 -5.35
CA THR A 123 6.13 8.61 -4.71
C THR A 123 4.81 9.11 -5.31
N ASP A 124 4.71 9.12 -6.64
CA ASP A 124 3.50 9.52 -7.36
C ASP A 124 2.33 8.56 -7.03
N PHE A 125 2.61 7.26 -7.02
CA PHE A 125 1.65 6.24 -6.61
C PHE A 125 1.16 6.46 -5.19
N PHE A 126 2.07 6.66 -4.23
CA PHE A 126 1.71 6.84 -2.82
C PHE A 126 0.80 8.06 -2.64
N THR A 127 1.10 9.17 -3.31
CA THR A 127 0.27 10.38 -3.27
C THR A 127 -1.11 10.11 -3.86
N ALA A 128 -1.19 9.58 -5.06
CA ALA A 128 -2.47 9.30 -5.72
C ALA A 128 -3.34 8.30 -4.94
N PHE A 129 -2.71 7.27 -4.36
CA PHE A 129 -3.44 6.28 -3.55
C PHE A 129 -3.83 6.78 -2.16
N THR A 130 -3.13 7.75 -1.60
CA THR A 130 -3.58 8.45 -0.39
C THR A 130 -4.87 9.21 -0.68
N ASP A 131 -4.92 9.98 -1.76
CA ASP A 131 -6.11 10.73 -2.19
C ASP A 131 -7.28 9.79 -2.56
N LEU A 132 -6.96 8.68 -3.23
CA LEU A 132 -7.93 7.63 -3.55
C LEU A 132 -8.51 7.02 -2.28
N SER A 133 -7.66 6.66 -1.32
CA SER A 133 -8.07 6.05 -0.04
C SER A 133 -8.92 7.01 0.78
N GLU A 134 -8.56 8.29 0.82
CA GLU A 134 -9.36 9.32 1.47
C GLU A 134 -10.76 9.45 0.85
N SER A 135 -10.83 9.59 -0.47
CA SER A 135 -12.11 9.68 -1.18
C SER A 135 -12.97 8.44 -0.97
N THR A 136 -12.37 7.25 -1.03
CA THR A 136 -13.06 5.98 -0.82
C THR A 136 -13.58 5.83 0.61
N MET A 137 -12.77 6.20 1.61
CA MET A 137 -13.20 6.15 3.01
C MET A 137 -14.34 7.11 3.29
N ARG A 138 -14.30 8.33 2.77
CA ARG A 138 -15.40 9.31 2.86
C ARG A 138 -16.69 8.73 2.27
N MET A 139 -16.61 8.13 1.08
CA MET A 139 -17.75 7.50 0.41
C MET A 139 -18.33 6.37 1.27
N VAL A 140 -17.51 5.49 1.80
CA VAL A 140 -17.96 4.36 2.64
C VAL A 140 -18.60 4.86 3.93
N LEU A 141 -17.97 5.76 4.66
CA LEU A 141 -18.50 6.28 5.92
C LEU A 141 -19.84 7.02 5.74
N ALA A 142 -19.95 7.83 4.70
CA ALA A 142 -21.18 8.51 4.36
C ALA A 142 -22.26 7.53 3.89
N GLY A 143 -21.89 6.53 3.10
CA GLY A 143 -22.80 5.46 2.63
C GLY A 143 -23.38 4.64 3.78
N LEU A 144 -22.60 4.39 4.84
CA LEU A 144 -23.03 3.72 6.06
C LEU A 144 -23.84 4.64 7.00
N GLY A 145 -24.17 5.85 6.57
CA GLY A 145 -25.07 6.76 7.28
C GLY A 145 -24.43 7.57 8.41
N LEU A 146 -23.08 7.67 8.44
CA LEU A 146 -22.45 8.55 9.41
C LEU A 146 -22.75 10.03 9.07
N PRO A 147 -23.05 10.86 10.08
CA PRO A 147 -23.22 12.30 9.87
C PRO A 147 -21.87 12.94 9.48
N GLU A 148 -21.93 14.00 8.69
CA GLU A 148 -20.75 14.69 8.14
C GLU A 148 -19.69 15.02 9.22
N SER A 149 -20.15 15.50 10.40
CA SER A 149 -19.22 15.81 11.51
C SER A 149 -18.44 14.59 12.01
N ALA A 150 -19.03 13.39 11.97
CA ALA A 150 -18.35 12.16 12.36
C ALA A 150 -17.40 11.68 11.23
N VAL A 151 -17.79 11.85 9.97
CA VAL A 151 -16.92 11.60 8.81
C VAL A 151 -15.68 12.47 8.92
N GLU A 152 -15.82 13.80 9.09
CA GLU A 152 -14.70 14.73 9.17
C GLU A 152 -13.78 14.42 10.37
N ALA A 153 -14.34 14.11 11.54
CA ALA A 153 -13.55 13.73 12.71
C ALA A 153 -12.72 12.45 12.47
N THR A 154 -13.31 11.45 11.81
CA THR A 154 -12.63 10.20 11.44
C THR A 154 -11.52 10.44 10.43
N MET A 155 -11.80 11.23 9.39
CA MET A 155 -10.84 11.58 8.34
C MET A 155 -9.66 12.38 8.89
N GLY A 156 -9.91 13.35 9.77
CA GLY A 156 -8.87 14.14 10.43
C GLY A 156 -7.91 13.30 11.29
N GLN A 157 -8.39 12.19 11.86
CA GLN A 157 -7.55 11.24 12.60
C GLN A 157 -6.79 10.30 11.68
N GLY A 158 -7.44 9.76 10.65
CA GLY A 158 -6.87 8.75 9.75
C GLY A 158 -5.94 9.31 8.68
N PHE A 159 -6.27 10.48 8.13
CA PHE A 159 -5.59 11.09 6.97
C PHE A 159 -4.92 12.44 7.29
N GLY A 160 -4.94 12.87 8.53
CA GLY A 160 -4.27 14.11 8.96
C GLY A 160 -2.74 14.00 8.94
N PRO A 161 -2.02 15.09 9.28
CA PRO A 161 -0.54 15.18 9.20
C PRO A 161 0.21 14.13 10.03
N ALA A 162 -0.46 13.45 10.95
CA ALA A 162 0.13 12.44 11.83
C ALA A 162 -0.16 11.00 11.37
N HIS A 163 -0.77 10.80 10.20
CA HIS A 163 -1.12 9.47 9.75
C HIS A 163 0.08 8.53 9.60
N THR A 164 -0.15 7.26 9.78
CA THR A 164 0.88 6.22 9.77
C THR A 164 0.88 5.37 8.49
N SER A 165 0.18 5.82 7.46
CA SER A 165 0.06 5.08 6.19
C SER A 165 1.41 4.69 5.63
N ALA A 166 1.49 3.47 5.13
CA ALA A 166 2.64 2.92 4.43
C ALA A 166 2.14 2.09 3.25
N ALA A 167 2.97 1.91 2.25
CA ALA A 167 2.70 1.05 1.13
C ALA A 167 3.74 -0.05 1.05
N ARG A 168 3.35 -1.20 0.48
CA ARG A 168 4.22 -2.35 0.30
C ARG A 168 4.07 -2.90 -1.11
N LEU A 169 5.19 -3.11 -1.76
CA LEU A 169 5.28 -3.98 -2.93
C LEU A 169 5.58 -5.40 -2.47
N ASN A 170 4.85 -6.37 -3.01
CA ASN A 170 5.13 -7.79 -2.83
C ASN A 170 5.50 -8.38 -4.19
N TYR A 171 6.62 -9.05 -4.26
CA TYR A 171 7.08 -9.77 -5.45
C TYR A 171 7.32 -11.23 -5.12
N TYR A 172 6.79 -12.11 -5.93
CA TYR A 172 6.92 -13.56 -5.80
C TYR A 172 7.80 -14.12 -6.93
N PRO A 173 9.13 -14.25 -6.70
CA PRO A 173 10.05 -14.72 -7.73
C PRO A 173 9.84 -16.19 -8.06
N ALA A 174 10.01 -16.56 -9.33
CA ALA A 174 9.98 -17.95 -9.76
C ALA A 174 11.13 -18.78 -9.18
N LYS A 175 12.26 -18.12 -8.85
CA LYS A 175 13.41 -18.73 -8.18
C LYS A 175 13.72 -17.94 -6.91
N ASP A 176 14.00 -18.66 -5.83
CA ASP A 176 14.35 -18.06 -4.56
C ASP A 176 15.66 -17.23 -4.68
N PRO A 177 15.62 -15.92 -4.42
CA PRO A 177 16.79 -15.05 -4.51
C PRO A 177 17.79 -15.28 -3.37
N VAL A 178 17.34 -15.87 -2.25
CA VAL A 178 18.19 -16.11 -1.07
C VAL A 178 19.02 -17.36 -1.25
N PRO A 179 20.35 -17.29 -1.12
CA PRO A 179 21.23 -18.45 -1.17
C PRO A 179 20.81 -19.55 -0.19
N ALA A 180 20.96 -20.82 -0.58
CA ALA A 180 20.50 -21.96 0.22
C ALA A 180 21.09 -21.96 1.64
N GLN A 181 22.34 -21.54 1.78
CA GLN A 181 23.04 -21.44 3.07
C GLN A 181 22.45 -20.41 4.03
N GLU A 182 21.76 -19.39 3.48
CA GLU A 182 21.16 -18.30 4.24
C GLU A 182 19.66 -18.53 4.55
N ARG A 183 19.03 -19.53 3.91
CA ARG A 183 17.58 -19.75 4.05
C ARG A 183 17.16 -20.20 5.43
N GLU A 184 18.01 -20.93 6.12
CA GLU A 184 17.75 -21.46 7.47
C GLU A 184 18.13 -20.48 8.58
N SER A 185 18.98 -19.50 8.30
CA SER A 185 19.36 -18.47 9.26
C SER A 185 18.24 -17.41 9.39
N VAL A 186 17.17 -17.80 10.04
CA VAL A 186 16.11 -16.86 10.43
C VAL A 186 16.62 -16.10 11.64
N THR A 187 17.25 -14.96 11.40
CA THR A 187 17.39 -13.97 12.46
C THR A 187 15.98 -13.44 12.72
N PRO A 188 15.45 -13.53 13.95
CA PRO A 188 14.12 -13.02 14.23
C PRO A 188 14.13 -11.48 14.22
N LEU A 189 14.16 -10.89 13.04
CA LEU A 189 13.61 -9.54 12.81
C LEU A 189 12.07 -9.63 12.77
N GLY A 190 11.55 -10.87 12.98
CA GLY A 190 10.18 -11.24 12.74
C GLY A 190 9.15 -10.72 13.71
N ASP A 191 9.54 -10.10 14.81
CA ASP A 191 8.58 -9.52 15.75
C ASP A 191 8.25 -8.04 15.46
N MET A 192 8.78 -7.50 14.36
CA MET A 192 8.35 -6.21 13.87
C MET A 192 7.31 -6.37 12.77
N ALA A 193 6.28 -7.16 13.02
CA ALA A 193 5.02 -6.97 12.35
C ALA A 193 4.60 -5.50 12.59
N LEU A 194 4.26 -4.80 11.52
CA LEU A 194 3.56 -3.53 11.62
C LEU A 194 2.22 -3.81 12.33
N HIS A 195 2.19 -3.62 13.64
CA HIS A 195 0.97 -3.54 14.43
C HIS A 195 0.38 -2.15 14.31
#